data_cc67a0f7d593c7893d67b9821637bf23
#
_entry.id   cc67a0f7d593c7893d67b9821637bf23
#
_cell.length_a   1.000
_cell.length_b   1.000
_cell.length_c   1.000
_cell.angle_alpha   90.00
_cell.angle_beta   90.00
_cell.angle_gamma   90.00
#
_symmetry.space_group_name_H-M   'P 1'
#
loop_
_entity.id
_entity.type
_entity.pdbx_description
1 polymer ?
#
loop_
_entity_poly.entity_id
_entity_poly.type
_entity_poly.pdbx_seq_one_letter_code
_entity_poly.pdbx_strand_id
1 'polypeptide(L)'
;MKQRLIHILTIIGLICITACTREGIELPSAEQRTVTFLLNRGSDAVTRAISDGTSVDKLIYAVYNDKGQIILPRAEQHNPTIVADKVTKERSLSLTISVPAGSNYKAVFWLQSSECDAYTISDDMQLTVDYSGIGNDEHRDAFWGVTDPFDVDGSVVELTLKRPFAQVNAGTFPFDWEYVKGFHNFNATTSSTLIAGVANRMNLLSGEVSGSVNTTFAPGALPTETLLTDVDGDGTDEEYTYLSMSYILAADEPTTHSASFFYLNDEGKTVSFSDARTESIILQRNHRTDVVGQVLSDNGSLNIRDYVNTGNGGHPDAPNYVYYNVSEDTTLSNTVYNLDDYDAGMQFASTSGQMITMENTYFTGNIWVIELGEYRKGGYVNYNNTLNNVVLKDLSVSAHIDCHEWYFSPAVIAYGNTVLNNCTMTGTTTVATTHYDGKEYDFIPVDLGVRNESDAVVNGGTYGTVFAWTHAVVTLNNTSIGTLYCGTCDSTNHSQMTINAGTTIDKVICCEPRCPYGNKEYSTRMIIRKDAKIGSLQLVSTDVEFLLIEEGAEVGPITCEGVEYTYKELREAMGLSYPVVFND
;
A
#
# COMPACT_ATOMS: atom_id res chain seq x y z
N MET A 1 39.92 78.19 -45.88
CA MET A 1 38.69 77.62 -45.31
C MET A 1 38.93 76.62 -44.17
N LYS A 2 40.01 75.85 -44.16
CA LYS A 2 40.32 74.88 -43.08
C LYS A 2 40.65 75.45 -41.71
N GLN A 3 41.31 76.63 -41.65
CA GLN A 3 41.69 77.26 -40.38
C GLN A 3 40.57 77.96 -39.61
N ARG A 4 39.46 78.36 -40.28
CA ARG A 4 38.34 78.97 -39.58
C ARG A 4 37.40 77.93 -38.97
N LEU A 5 37.41 76.66 -39.47
CA LEU A 5 36.60 75.59 -38.94
C LEU A 5 37.11 75.01 -37.64
N ILE A 6 38.50 75.05 -37.48
CA ILE A 6 39.14 74.55 -36.27
C ILE A 6 38.89 75.48 -35.06
N HIS A 7 38.83 76.82 -35.30
CA HIS A 7 38.53 77.74 -34.20
C HIS A 7 37.09 77.76 -33.75
N ILE A 8 36.12 77.41 -34.61
CA ILE A 8 34.69 77.26 -34.24
C ILE A 8 34.47 75.97 -33.45
N LEU A 9 35.12 74.89 -33.81
CA LEU A 9 35.07 73.60 -33.05
C LEU A 9 35.76 73.72 -31.68
N THR A 10 36.86 74.54 -31.52
CA THR A 10 37.51 74.72 -30.24
C THR A 10 36.69 75.62 -29.31
N ILE A 11 35.93 76.58 -29.79
CA ILE A 11 35.06 77.44 -28.99
C ILE A 11 33.77 76.68 -28.57
N ILE A 12 33.20 75.81 -29.41
CA ILE A 12 32.05 74.97 -29.04
C ILE A 12 32.51 73.91 -28.02
N GLY A 13 33.69 73.34 -28.14
CA GLY A 13 34.23 72.38 -27.16
C GLY A 13 34.52 73.01 -25.78
N LEU A 14 34.87 74.29 -25.71
CA LEU A 14 35.13 74.97 -24.44
C LEU A 14 33.87 75.45 -23.74
N ILE A 15 32.80 75.72 -24.46
CA ILE A 15 31.48 76.09 -23.90
C ILE A 15 30.75 74.89 -23.31
N CYS A 16 31.04 73.67 -23.77
CA CYS A 16 30.48 72.45 -23.18
C CYS A 16 31.14 72.00 -21.89
N ILE A 17 32.34 72.46 -21.57
CA ILE A 17 33.05 72.05 -20.35
C ILE A 17 32.69 72.94 -19.13
N THR A 18 32.11 74.12 -19.32
CA THR A 18 31.73 75.02 -18.22
C THR A 18 30.25 74.92 -17.83
N ALA A 19 29.46 73.99 -18.42
CA ALA A 19 28.04 73.82 -18.12
C ALA A 19 27.70 72.59 -17.27
N CYS A 20 28.72 71.91 -16.73
CA CYS A 20 28.52 70.70 -15.88
C CYS A 20 29.16 70.77 -14.52
N THR A 21 29.07 71.89 -13.84
CA THR A 21 29.10 71.93 -12.36
C THR A 21 27.65 72.18 -11.93
N ARG A 22 26.77 71.20 -12.18
CA ARG A 22 25.61 71.02 -11.34
C ARG A 22 26.20 70.55 -9.99
N GLU A 23 26.11 71.40 -8.97
CA GLU A 23 26.08 70.93 -7.63
C GLU A 23 25.18 69.72 -7.59
N GLY A 24 25.75 68.55 -7.34
CA GLY A 24 24.94 67.36 -7.07
C GLY A 24 24.08 67.74 -5.88
N ILE A 25 22.81 67.88 -6.09
CA ILE A 25 21.89 67.70 -5.01
C ILE A 25 22.13 66.24 -4.58
N GLU A 26 22.98 66.06 -3.56
CA GLU A 26 23.00 64.84 -2.78
C GLU A 26 21.55 64.71 -2.28
N LEU A 27 20.78 63.89 -2.95
CA LEU A 27 19.52 63.40 -2.38
C LEU A 27 19.94 62.80 -1.05
N PRO A 28 19.36 63.26 0.08
CA PRO A 28 19.68 62.68 1.37
C PRO A 28 19.57 61.17 1.22
N SER A 29 20.68 60.47 1.49
CA SER A 29 20.66 59.01 1.51
C SER A 29 19.52 58.63 2.46
N ALA A 30 18.49 57.95 1.93
CA ALA A 30 17.36 57.57 2.75
C ALA A 30 17.89 56.88 4.01
N GLU A 31 17.47 57.35 5.17
CA GLU A 31 17.86 56.78 6.46
C GLU A 31 17.67 55.25 6.39
N GLN A 32 18.78 54.51 6.54
CA GLN A 32 18.73 53.06 6.55
C GLN A 32 18.28 52.60 7.94
N ARG A 33 17.29 51.70 8.00
CA ARG A 33 16.80 51.11 9.23
C ARG A 33 16.80 49.59 9.11
N THR A 34 16.92 48.90 10.22
CA THR A 34 16.84 47.45 10.27
C THR A 34 15.43 46.99 10.48
N VAL A 35 15.08 45.91 9.83
CA VAL A 35 13.86 45.13 10.08
C VAL A 35 14.25 43.68 10.32
N THR A 36 13.62 43.05 11.31
CA THR A 36 13.83 41.65 11.62
C THR A 36 12.59 40.86 11.21
N PHE A 37 12.76 39.81 10.43
CA PHE A 37 11.72 38.85 10.06
C PHE A 37 11.88 37.59 10.89
N LEU A 38 10.76 37.09 11.42
CA LEU A 38 10.68 35.77 12.01
C LEU A 38 9.85 34.90 11.04
N LEU A 39 10.56 34.03 10.31
CA LEU A 39 9.98 33.15 9.33
C LEU A 39 9.69 31.80 9.99
N ASN A 40 8.42 31.49 10.15
CA ASN A 40 7.97 30.24 10.72
C ASN A 40 7.58 29.29 9.57
N ARG A 41 8.00 28.03 9.65
CA ARG A 41 7.37 26.97 8.87
C ARG A 41 6.18 26.47 9.66
N GLY A 42 4.99 26.61 9.10
CA GLY A 42 3.78 26.14 9.76
C GLY A 42 3.92 24.64 10.12
N SER A 43 3.46 24.28 11.30
CA SER A 43 3.19 22.88 11.63
C SER A 43 1.98 22.49 10.79
N ASP A 44 2.24 21.88 9.65
CA ASP A 44 1.17 21.40 8.78
C ASP A 44 0.48 20.18 9.42
N ALA A 45 -0.34 20.44 10.43
CA ALA A 45 -1.19 19.42 11.05
C ALA A 45 -2.19 18.80 10.05
N VAL A 46 -2.32 19.40 8.86
CA VAL A 46 -3.24 18.97 7.80
C VAL A 46 -2.51 18.28 6.64
N THR A 47 -1.20 18.50 6.50
CA THR A 47 -0.40 17.89 5.46
C THR A 47 0.71 17.08 6.10
N ARG A 48 0.48 15.81 6.34
CA ARG A 48 1.54 14.86 6.73
C ARG A 48 2.44 14.63 5.52
N ALA A 49 3.20 15.68 5.14
CA ALA A 49 4.22 15.54 4.13
C ALA A 49 5.31 14.62 4.71
N ILE A 50 5.72 13.65 3.93
CA ILE A 50 6.80 12.72 4.30
C ILE A 50 8.11 13.48 4.41
N SER A 51 8.32 14.47 3.53
CA SER A 51 9.43 15.39 3.68
C SER A 51 9.20 16.34 4.87
N ASP A 52 10.10 16.30 5.82
CA ASP A 52 10.09 17.17 7.00
C ASP A 52 10.68 18.56 6.73
N GLY A 53 11.04 18.85 5.46
CA GLY A 53 11.71 20.09 5.02
C GLY A 53 13.06 20.31 5.68
N THR A 54 13.75 19.26 6.12
CA THR A 54 15.09 19.40 6.74
C THR A 54 16.17 19.69 5.72
N SER A 55 15.91 19.41 4.45
CA SER A 55 16.86 19.62 3.35
C SER A 55 17.07 21.10 2.95
N VAL A 56 16.20 22.02 3.43
CA VAL A 56 16.27 23.43 3.01
C VAL A 56 17.36 24.19 3.76
N ASP A 57 18.27 24.80 3.02
CA ASP A 57 19.45 25.49 3.54
C ASP A 57 19.83 26.77 2.75
N LYS A 58 18.97 27.21 1.81
CA LYS A 58 19.16 28.38 0.98
C LYS A 58 17.93 29.29 1.03
N LEU A 59 18.10 30.51 1.56
CA LEU A 59 17.06 31.53 1.61
C LEU A 59 17.27 32.55 0.51
N ILE A 60 16.25 32.87 -0.27
CA ILE A 60 16.23 33.94 -1.29
C ILE A 60 15.13 34.92 -0.90
N TYR A 61 15.41 36.21 -0.97
CA TYR A 61 14.44 37.23 -0.57
C TYR A 61 14.63 38.53 -1.33
N ALA A 62 13.56 39.35 -1.38
CA ALA A 62 13.53 40.71 -1.92
C ALA A 62 12.50 41.55 -1.17
N VAL A 63 12.66 42.88 -1.19
CA VAL A 63 11.68 43.81 -0.58
C VAL A 63 11.16 44.79 -1.62
N TYR A 64 9.89 45.05 -1.58
CA TYR A 64 9.13 45.91 -2.48
C TYR A 64 8.39 46.99 -1.72
N ASN A 65 8.17 48.14 -2.37
CA ASN A 65 7.27 49.17 -1.87
C ASN A 65 5.78 48.87 -2.26
N ASP A 66 4.89 49.76 -1.84
CA ASP A 66 3.47 49.73 -2.14
C ASP A 66 3.10 49.79 -3.64
N LYS A 67 4.04 50.25 -4.49
CA LYS A 67 3.92 50.33 -5.94
C LYS A 67 4.52 49.13 -6.67
N GLY A 68 4.98 48.11 -5.92
CA GLY A 68 5.65 46.94 -6.50
C GLY A 68 7.06 47.21 -7.05
N GLN A 69 7.68 48.35 -6.67
CA GLN A 69 9.06 48.65 -7.06
C GLN A 69 10.03 48.00 -6.05
N ILE A 70 11.13 47.45 -6.54
CA ILE A 70 12.17 46.80 -5.73
C ILE A 70 12.87 47.85 -4.88
N ILE A 71 12.87 47.68 -3.56
CA ILE A 71 13.59 48.49 -2.58
C ILE A 71 14.87 47.79 -2.14
N LEU A 72 14.81 46.46 -1.91
CA LEU A 72 15.97 45.61 -1.74
C LEU A 72 15.96 44.57 -2.86
N PRO A 73 16.97 44.60 -3.76
CA PRO A 73 17.09 43.61 -4.82
C PRO A 73 17.20 42.20 -4.25
N ARG A 74 16.92 41.23 -5.12
CA ARG A 74 17.04 39.80 -4.82
C ARG A 74 18.40 39.53 -4.14
N ALA A 75 18.34 38.95 -2.97
CA ALA A 75 19.48 38.54 -2.16
C ALA A 75 19.38 37.07 -1.77
N GLU A 76 20.51 36.45 -1.51
CA GLU A 76 20.60 35.04 -1.09
C GLU A 76 21.36 34.93 0.22
N GLN A 77 20.90 33.99 1.06
CA GLN A 77 21.62 33.59 2.27
C GLN A 77 21.73 32.07 2.29
N HIS A 78 22.92 31.55 2.34
CA HIS A 78 23.22 30.13 2.48
C HIS A 78 23.34 29.74 3.95
N ASN A 79 22.92 28.54 4.29
CA ASN A 79 22.96 27.96 5.63
C ASN A 79 22.37 28.89 6.71
N PRO A 80 21.14 29.43 6.52
CA PRO A 80 20.54 30.23 7.56
C PRO A 80 20.36 29.38 8.82
N THR A 81 20.47 30.01 9.99
CA THR A 81 20.26 29.31 11.26
C THR A 81 18.78 29.04 11.44
N ILE A 82 18.38 27.79 11.28
CA ILE A 82 17.01 27.31 11.51
C ILE A 82 16.97 26.72 12.92
N VAL A 83 16.05 27.21 13.74
CA VAL A 83 15.83 26.74 15.10
C VAL A 83 14.56 25.90 15.13
N ALA A 84 14.66 24.66 15.58
CA ALA A 84 13.49 23.80 15.79
C ALA A 84 13.02 23.92 17.25
N ASP A 85 11.74 24.18 17.44
CA ASP A 85 11.12 24.04 18.74
C ASP A 85 11.11 22.58 19.19
N LYS A 86 11.51 22.31 20.42
CA LYS A 86 11.67 20.94 20.91
C LYS A 86 10.32 20.25 21.17
N VAL A 87 9.27 21.02 21.39
CA VAL A 87 7.94 20.53 21.76
C VAL A 87 7.04 20.48 20.53
N THR A 88 6.88 21.62 19.83
CA THR A 88 5.98 21.74 18.67
C THR A 88 6.59 21.18 17.39
N LYS A 89 7.92 20.97 17.36
CA LYS A 89 8.69 20.64 16.14
C LYS A 89 8.65 21.72 15.05
N GLU A 90 8.02 22.84 15.33
CA GLU A 90 8.04 24.00 14.43
C GLU A 90 9.46 24.48 14.23
N ARG A 91 9.76 24.90 13.03
CA ARG A 91 11.08 25.44 12.67
C ARG A 91 10.95 26.91 12.32
N SER A 92 11.79 27.73 12.91
CA SER A 92 11.83 29.16 12.67
C SER A 92 13.22 29.64 12.25
N LEU A 93 13.24 30.71 11.47
CA LEU A 93 14.42 31.38 10.99
C LEU A 93 14.28 32.87 11.27
N SER A 94 15.28 33.48 11.89
CA SER A 94 15.36 34.93 12.07
C SER A 94 16.29 35.55 11.05
N LEU A 95 15.80 36.54 10.30
CA LEU A 95 16.55 37.32 9.33
C LEU A 95 16.47 38.81 9.67
N THR A 96 17.59 39.48 9.85
CA THR A 96 17.66 40.95 10.01
C THR A 96 18.33 41.56 8.79
N ILE A 97 17.64 42.51 8.14
CA ILE A 97 18.14 43.24 6.97
C ILE A 97 18.06 44.73 7.16
N SER A 98 18.83 45.50 6.38
CA SER A 98 18.79 46.95 6.34
C SER A 98 18.09 47.43 5.07
N VAL A 99 17.08 48.25 5.22
CA VAL A 99 16.32 48.85 4.13
C VAL A 99 16.09 50.32 4.38
N PRO A 100 15.85 51.16 3.35
CA PRO A 100 15.49 52.55 3.53
C PRO A 100 14.26 52.69 4.46
N ALA A 101 14.26 53.72 5.33
CA ALA A 101 13.09 54.01 6.13
C ALA A 101 11.86 54.26 5.23
N GLY A 102 10.76 53.62 5.55
CA GLY A 102 9.54 53.69 4.74
C GLY A 102 8.40 52.89 5.35
N SER A 103 7.24 52.91 4.70
CA SER A 103 6.04 52.22 5.13
C SER A 103 5.40 51.45 3.97
N ASN A 104 4.50 50.51 4.34
CA ASN A 104 3.77 49.65 3.41
C ASN A 104 4.70 48.83 2.50
N TYR A 105 5.82 48.36 3.02
CA TYR A 105 6.70 47.47 2.31
C TYR A 105 6.17 46.04 2.35
N LYS A 106 6.50 45.23 1.34
CA LYS A 106 6.28 43.78 1.32
C LYS A 106 7.62 43.07 1.10
N ALA A 107 7.87 42.03 1.85
CA ALA A 107 9.01 41.15 1.66
C ALA A 107 8.54 39.80 1.13
N VAL A 108 9.28 39.27 0.17
CA VAL A 108 9.07 37.95 -0.45
C VAL A 108 10.20 37.05 -0.02
N PHE A 109 9.86 35.84 0.37
CA PHE A 109 10.80 34.82 0.80
C PHE A 109 10.60 33.53 0.05
N TRP A 110 11.72 32.90 -0.29
CA TRP A 110 11.80 31.57 -0.87
C TRP A 110 12.91 30.80 -0.16
N LEU A 111 12.58 29.63 0.37
CA LEU A 111 13.50 28.75 1.09
C LEU A 111 13.55 27.39 0.40
N GLN A 112 14.71 26.94 -0.03
CA GLN A 112 14.95 25.70 -0.76
C GLN A 112 16.22 24.99 -0.32
N SER A 113 16.41 23.75 -0.78
CA SER A 113 17.73 23.08 -0.72
C SER A 113 18.70 23.70 -1.70
N SER A 114 19.95 23.88 -1.29
CA SER A 114 21.06 24.28 -2.18
C SER A 114 21.46 23.17 -3.16
N GLU A 115 21.08 21.92 -2.88
CA GLU A 115 21.29 20.76 -3.76
C GLU A 115 20.21 20.66 -4.86
N CYS A 116 19.11 21.39 -4.73
CA CYS A 116 18.07 21.43 -5.75
C CYS A 116 18.42 22.41 -6.87
N ASP A 117 18.62 21.89 -8.07
CA ASP A 117 18.90 22.66 -9.30
C ASP A 117 17.64 22.91 -10.16
N ALA A 118 16.49 22.39 -9.72
CA ALA A 118 15.23 22.49 -10.46
C ALA A 118 14.60 23.88 -10.46
N TYR A 119 15.08 24.82 -9.64
CA TYR A 119 14.47 26.12 -9.44
C TYR A 119 15.38 27.25 -9.91
N THR A 120 14.88 28.04 -10.85
CA THR A 120 15.51 29.29 -11.28
C THR A 120 14.64 30.44 -10.86
N ILE A 121 15.21 31.38 -10.08
CA ILE A 121 14.54 32.62 -9.64
C ILE A 121 15.28 33.82 -10.23
N SER A 122 14.58 34.59 -11.05
CA SER A 122 15.11 35.80 -11.66
C SER A 122 15.23 36.96 -10.67
N ASP A 123 15.91 38.04 -11.06
CA ASP A 123 16.11 39.23 -10.21
C ASP A 123 14.76 39.92 -9.88
N ASP A 124 13.76 39.78 -10.70
CA ASP A 124 12.38 40.26 -10.48
C ASP A 124 11.47 39.22 -9.76
N MET A 125 12.08 38.22 -9.10
CA MET A 125 11.42 37.21 -8.30
C MET A 125 10.39 36.39 -9.07
N GLN A 126 10.72 36.05 -10.34
CA GLN A 126 9.95 35.07 -11.11
C GLN A 126 10.59 33.69 -10.96
N LEU A 127 9.83 32.74 -10.44
CA LEU A 127 10.22 31.33 -10.36
C LEU A 127 9.96 30.63 -11.71
N THR A 128 10.93 29.81 -12.12
CA THR A 128 10.74 28.79 -13.17
C THR A 128 11.14 27.44 -12.59
N VAL A 129 10.31 26.42 -12.79
CA VAL A 129 10.50 25.05 -12.34
C VAL A 129 10.87 24.16 -13.52
N ASP A 130 11.95 23.40 -13.37
CA ASP A 130 12.35 22.34 -14.29
C ASP A 130 11.90 20.97 -13.75
N TYR A 131 11.10 20.25 -14.53
CA TYR A 131 10.61 18.92 -14.20
C TYR A 131 11.37 17.79 -14.92
N SER A 132 12.52 18.06 -15.52
CA SER A 132 13.32 17.07 -16.25
C SER A 132 14.33 16.30 -15.38
N GLY A 133 14.53 16.70 -14.13
CA GLY A 133 15.48 16.05 -13.22
C GLY A 133 15.00 14.69 -12.71
N ILE A 134 15.76 14.11 -11.78
CA ILE A 134 15.44 12.80 -11.17
C ILE A 134 14.16 12.93 -10.34
N GLY A 135 13.28 11.94 -10.45
CA GLY A 135 12.07 11.79 -9.62
C GLY A 135 12.41 11.35 -8.18
N ASN A 136 11.43 11.41 -7.30
CA ASN A 136 11.56 11.03 -5.87
C ASN A 136 12.64 11.83 -5.10
N ASP A 137 12.89 13.05 -5.53
CA ASP A 137 13.92 13.90 -4.95
C ASP A 137 13.35 14.81 -3.88
N GLU A 138 13.69 14.56 -2.61
CA GLU A 138 13.25 15.36 -1.46
C GLU A 138 13.87 16.76 -1.43
N HIS A 139 15.00 17.01 -2.11
CA HIS A 139 15.58 18.34 -2.21
C HIS A 139 14.70 19.31 -2.99
N ARG A 140 13.68 18.83 -3.69
CA ARG A 140 12.65 19.64 -4.35
C ARG A 140 11.62 20.24 -3.38
N ASP A 141 11.65 19.89 -2.10
CA ASP A 141 10.81 20.57 -1.11
C ASP A 141 11.26 22.02 -0.94
N ALA A 142 10.34 22.96 -0.98
CA ALA A 142 10.62 24.37 -0.82
C ALA A 142 9.45 25.10 -0.15
N PHE A 143 9.77 26.25 0.43
CA PHE A 143 8.81 27.07 1.14
C PHE A 143 8.83 28.50 0.61
N TRP A 144 7.67 29.11 0.60
CA TRP A 144 7.45 30.45 0.06
C TRP A 144 6.47 31.23 0.95
N GLY A 145 6.64 32.55 0.96
CA GLY A 145 5.68 33.45 1.57
C GLY A 145 5.95 34.90 1.24
N VAL A 146 4.90 35.71 1.38
CA VAL A 146 4.91 37.18 1.22
C VAL A 146 4.33 37.77 2.47
N THR A 147 5.02 38.77 3.06
CA THR A 147 4.51 39.45 4.23
C THR A 147 3.26 40.28 3.91
N ASP A 148 2.42 40.48 4.89
CA ASP A 148 1.54 41.63 4.88
C ASP A 148 2.34 42.95 4.76
N PRO A 149 1.75 44.06 4.34
CA PRO A 149 2.40 45.34 4.32
C PRO A 149 2.93 45.71 5.72
N PHE A 150 4.20 46.11 5.80
CA PHE A 150 4.87 46.47 7.07
C PHE A 150 5.58 47.83 6.97
N ASP A 151 5.78 48.44 8.14
CA ASP A 151 6.55 49.68 8.29
C ASP A 151 7.95 49.38 8.88
N VAL A 152 8.96 50.15 8.48
CA VAL A 152 10.31 49.96 8.98
C VAL A 152 10.51 50.82 10.24
N ASP A 153 9.94 50.35 11.32
CA ASP A 153 9.91 51.04 12.62
C ASP A 153 10.73 50.33 13.72
N GLY A 154 11.37 49.21 13.39
CA GLY A 154 12.12 48.35 14.31
C GLY A 154 11.31 47.23 14.92
N SER A 155 10.04 47.05 14.53
CA SER A 155 9.26 45.90 14.91
C SER A 155 9.75 44.61 14.24
N VAL A 156 9.37 43.46 14.83
CA VAL A 156 9.59 42.15 14.23
C VAL A 156 8.41 41.84 13.34
N VAL A 157 8.68 41.43 12.10
CA VAL A 157 7.66 41.01 11.15
C VAL A 157 7.62 39.48 11.13
N GLU A 158 6.50 38.92 11.52
CA GLU A 158 6.30 37.46 11.52
C GLU A 158 5.63 36.99 10.22
N LEU A 159 6.09 35.87 9.68
CA LEU A 159 5.54 35.26 8.47
C LEU A 159 5.57 33.75 8.58
N THR A 160 4.45 33.11 8.29
CA THR A 160 4.41 31.65 8.10
C THR A 160 4.61 31.31 6.62
N LEU A 161 5.67 30.57 6.34
CA LEU A 161 5.97 30.07 5.01
C LEU A 161 5.16 28.80 4.72
N LYS A 162 4.68 28.67 3.48
CA LYS A 162 3.93 27.52 2.99
C LYS A 162 4.66 26.88 1.82
N ARG A 163 4.37 25.62 1.51
CA ARG A 163 4.84 24.99 0.29
C ARG A 163 4.14 25.60 -0.93
N PRO A 164 4.87 26.04 -1.97
CA PRO A 164 4.25 26.50 -3.23
C PRO A 164 3.78 25.34 -4.10
N PHE A 165 4.06 24.11 -3.69
CA PHE A 165 3.81 22.87 -4.39
C PHE A 165 2.62 22.10 -3.81
N ALA A 166 1.95 21.31 -4.67
CA ALA A 166 1.29 20.10 -4.27
C ALA A 166 2.34 18.97 -4.18
N GLN A 167 2.22 18.09 -3.21
CA GLN A 167 2.99 16.85 -3.14
C GLN A 167 2.12 15.73 -3.66
N VAL A 168 2.56 15.02 -4.72
CA VAL A 168 1.87 13.87 -5.29
C VAL A 168 2.65 12.62 -4.93
N ASN A 169 2.01 11.70 -4.25
CA ASN A 169 2.59 10.43 -3.85
C ASN A 169 1.86 9.28 -4.53
N ALA A 170 2.57 8.18 -4.76
CA ALA A 170 1.97 6.92 -5.11
C ALA A 170 2.46 5.82 -4.17
N GLY A 171 1.54 4.98 -3.74
CA GLY A 171 1.83 3.84 -2.87
C GLY A 171 1.01 2.63 -3.25
N THR A 172 1.54 1.46 -2.97
CA THR A 172 0.81 0.21 -3.14
C THR A 172 0.61 -0.49 -1.81
N PHE A 173 -0.40 -1.33 -1.73
CA PHE A 173 -0.56 -2.20 -0.56
C PHE A 173 0.67 -3.09 -0.38
N PRO A 174 1.13 -3.35 0.85
CA PRO A 174 2.27 -4.24 1.10
C PRO A 174 2.11 -5.62 0.43
N PHE A 175 0.89 -6.15 0.39
CA PHE A 175 0.62 -7.43 -0.26
C PHE A 175 0.73 -7.37 -1.79
N ASP A 176 0.34 -6.27 -2.44
CA ASP A 176 0.50 -6.07 -3.89
C ASP A 176 1.99 -6.06 -4.26
N TRP A 177 2.81 -5.43 -3.44
CA TRP A 177 4.26 -5.46 -3.54
C TRP A 177 4.83 -6.88 -3.46
N GLU A 178 4.45 -7.64 -2.43
CA GLU A 178 4.91 -9.02 -2.25
C GLU A 178 4.38 -9.95 -3.35
N TYR A 179 3.16 -9.74 -3.81
CA TYR A 179 2.58 -10.49 -4.92
C TYR A 179 3.38 -10.32 -6.21
N VAL A 180 3.66 -9.09 -6.66
CA VAL A 180 4.40 -8.89 -7.91
C VAL A 180 5.85 -9.36 -7.81
N LYS A 181 6.46 -9.30 -6.64
CA LYS A 181 7.78 -9.89 -6.37
C LYS A 181 7.76 -11.42 -6.46
N GLY A 182 6.82 -12.06 -5.80
CA GLY A 182 6.73 -13.52 -5.70
C GLY A 182 6.27 -14.20 -6.97
N PHE A 183 5.25 -13.66 -7.65
CA PHE A 183 4.62 -14.30 -8.80
C PHE A 183 5.09 -13.77 -10.16
N HIS A 184 5.42 -12.49 -10.24
CA HIS A 184 5.83 -11.87 -11.50
C HIS A 184 7.34 -11.64 -11.59
N ASN A 185 8.09 -11.99 -10.54
CA ASN A 185 9.53 -11.72 -10.41
C ASN A 185 9.84 -10.25 -10.77
N PHE A 186 8.98 -9.35 -10.30
CA PHE A 186 9.11 -7.92 -10.53
C PHE A 186 9.38 -7.22 -9.20
N ASN A 187 10.61 -6.74 -9.03
CA ASN A 187 11.03 -5.96 -7.87
C ASN A 187 11.38 -4.55 -8.37
N ALA A 188 10.46 -3.61 -8.22
CA ALA A 188 10.71 -2.23 -8.62
C ALA A 188 11.82 -1.63 -7.76
N THR A 189 12.76 -0.94 -8.38
CA THR A 189 13.88 -0.25 -7.71
C THR A 189 13.86 1.24 -7.97
N THR A 190 13.22 1.66 -9.08
CA THR A 190 13.06 3.07 -9.44
C THR A 190 11.66 3.35 -9.94
N SER A 191 11.26 4.61 -9.85
CA SER A 191 10.00 5.08 -10.42
C SER A 191 10.13 6.47 -11.05
N SER A 192 9.18 6.79 -11.93
CA SER A 192 8.99 8.12 -12.47
C SER A 192 7.51 8.45 -12.60
N THR A 193 7.18 9.74 -12.59
CA THR A 193 5.80 10.22 -12.65
C THR A 193 5.68 11.21 -13.81
N LEU A 194 4.66 11.02 -14.64
CA LEU A 194 4.26 11.99 -15.67
C LEU A 194 2.93 12.59 -15.28
N ILE A 195 2.87 13.90 -15.11
CA ILE A 195 1.66 14.67 -14.85
C ILE A 195 1.51 15.69 -15.95
N ALA A 196 0.35 15.72 -16.60
CA ALA A 196 0.13 16.56 -17.77
C ALA A 196 -0.40 17.94 -17.40
N GLY A 197 0.06 18.96 -18.12
CA GLY A 197 -0.51 20.30 -18.08
C GLY A 197 -0.25 21.09 -16.80
N VAL A 198 0.82 20.78 -16.06
CA VAL A 198 1.14 21.44 -14.78
C VAL A 198 1.79 22.80 -14.98
N ALA A 199 1.59 23.72 -14.03
CA ALA A 199 2.28 25.01 -14.01
C ALA A 199 3.79 24.85 -13.80
N ASN A 200 4.59 25.66 -14.46
CA ASN A 200 6.04 25.69 -14.27
C ASN A 200 6.64 27.08 -14.00
N ARG A 201 5.80 28.08 -13.80
CA ARG A 201 6.21 29.46 -13.46
C ARG A 201 5.35 30.01 -12.35
N MET A 202 5.95 30.86 -11.50
CA MET A 202 5.24 31.57 -10.44
C MET A 202 5.83 32.95 -10.24
N ASN A 203 4.98 33.94 -10.14
CA ASN A 203 5.37 35.25 -9.64
C ASN A 203 5.39 35.19 -8.11
N LEU A 204 6.58 35.26 -7.50
CA LEU A 204 6.71 35.08 -6.07
C LEU A 204 6.11 36.24 -5.25
N LEU A 205 5.90 37.43 -5.82
CA LEU A 205 5.28 38.56 -5.12
C LEU A 205 3.75 38.42 -5.08
N SER A 206 3.11 37.97 -6.17
CA SER A 206 1.66 37.80 -6.23
C SER A 206 1.17 36.41 -5.86
N GLY A 207 2.02 35.40 -5.96
CA GLY A 207 1.67 34.00 -5.81
C GLY A 207 0.99 33.39 -7.04
N GLU A 208 0.84 34.14 -8.12
CA GLU A 208 0.20 33.68 -9.35
C GLU A 208 1.09 32.67 -10.09
N VAL A 209 0.51 31.53 -10.44
CA VAL A 209 1.18 30.48 -11.22
C VAL A 209 0.76 30.55 -12.69
N SER A 210 1.67 30.11 -13.58
CA SER A 210 1.45 30.13 -15.01
C SER A 210 2.28 29.06 -15.73
N GLY A 211 2.06 28.97 -17.05
CA GLY A 211 2.66 27.92 -17.87
C GLY A 211 1.80 26.67 -17.88
N SER A 212 2.10 25.77 -18.81
CA SER A 212 1.46 24.46 -18.91
C SER A 212 2.45 23.52 -19.58
N VAL A 213 3.05 22.63 -18.81
CA VAL A 213 4.02 21.65 -19.28
C VAL A 213 3.69 20.28 -18.73
N ASN A 214 4.22 19.23 -19.34
CA ASN A 214 4.19 17.90 -18.78
C ASN A 214 5.45 17.70 -17.93
N THR A 215 5.32 16.99 -16.81
CA THR A 215 6.51 16.54 -16.09
C THR A 215 7.25 15.48 -16.92
N THR A 216 8.59 15.49 -16.83
CA THR A 216 9.47 14.57 -17.55
C THR A 216 10.54 14.00 -16.63
N PHE A 217 10.17 13.69 -15.39
CA PHE A 217 11.10 13.16 -14.41
C PHE A 217 11.80 11.89 -14.93
N ALA A 218 13.09 11.86 -14.83
CA ALA A 218 13.86 10.63 -14.99
C ALA A 218 13.59 9.69 -13.80
N PRO A 219 13.67 8.36 -13.99
CA PRO A 219 13.48 7.42 -12.91
C PRO A 219 14.41 7.68 -11.73
N GLY A 220 13.85 7.86 -10.55
CA GLY A 220 14.55 7.99 -9.27
C GLY A 220 14.41 6.74 -8.41
N ALA A 221 15.32 6.52 -7.46
CA ALA A 221 15.17 5.46 -6.47
C ALA A 221 13.83 5.59 -5.73
N LEU A 222 13.23 4.46 -5.39
CA LEU A 222 11.98 4.49 -4.59
C LEU A 222 12.24 5.15 -3.24
N PRO A 223 11.27 5.90 -2.69
CA PRO A 223 11.35 6.36 -1.31
C PRO A 223 11.53 5.19 -0.34
N THR A 224 12.26 5.41 0.74
CA THR A 224 12.60 4.35 1.72
C THR A 224 11.63 4.28 2.89
N GLU A 225 10.84 5.33 3.10
CA GLU A 225 9.85 5.43 4.15
C GLU A 225 8.57 4.68 3.76
N THR A 226 7.74 4.40 4.75
CA THR A 226 6.37 3.93 4.55
C THR A 226 5.47 5.13 4.26
N LEU A 227 4.64 5.01 3.24
CA LEU A 227 3.60 6.00 2.98
C LEU A 227 2.44 5.74 3.95
N LEU A 228 2.16 6.73 4.80
CA LEU A 228 1.06 6.70 5.74
C LEU A 228 -0.05 7.63 5.24
N THR A 229 -1.26 7.13 5.10
CA THR A 229 -2.42 7.93 4.71
C THR A 229 -3.70 7.28 5.22
N ASP A 230 -4.55 8.07 5.84
CA ASP A 230 -5.87 7.66 6.30
C ASP A 230 -6.82 7.64 5.09
N VAL A 231 -7.01 6.50 4.44
CA VAL A 231 -7.77 6.38 3.18
C VAL A 231 -9.28 6.35 3.41
N ASP A 232 -9.74 5.77 4.50
CA ASP A 232 -11.16 5.60 4.77
C ASP A 232 -11.75 6.75 5.61
N GLY A 233 -10.90 7.63 6.16
CA GLY A 233 -11.33 8.82 6.90
C GLY A 233 -11.67 8.53 8.36
N ASP A 234 -11.26 7.40 8.90
CA ASP A 234 -11.52 7.01 10.29
C ASP A 234 -10.59 7.71 11.31
N GLY A 235 -9.58 8.40 10.84
CA GLY A 235 -8.57 9.11 11.62
C GLY A 235 -7.34 8.28 11.94
N THR A 236 -7.25 7.08 11.42
CA THR A 236 -6.09 6.19 11.48
C THR A 236 -5.41 6.17 10.11
N ASP A 237 -4.07 6.22 10.09
CA ASP A 237 -3.35 6.11 8.82
C ASP A 237 -3.08 4.63 8.51
N GLU A 238 -3.38 4.21 7.28
CA GLU A 238 -2.96 2.94 6.73
C GLU A 238 -1.53 3.02 6.18
N GLU A 239 -0.85 1.87 6.18
CA GLU A 239 0.51 1.73 5.69
C GLU A 239 0.54 1.23 4.25
N TYR A 240 1.30 1.95 3.39
CA TYR A 240 1.53 1.57 1.99
C TYR A 240 3.03 1.50 1.70
N THR A 241 3.42 0.59 0.82
CA THR A 241 4.77 0.61 0.22
C THR A 241 4.89 1.84 -0.65
N TYR A 242 5.81 2.75 -0.31
CA TYR A 242 5.96 4.03 -0.98
C TYR A 242 6.69 3.86 -2.31
N LEU A 243 6.06 4.26 -3.39
CA LEU A 243 6.56 3.99 -4.73
C LEU A 243 7.02 5.25 -5.47
N SER A 244 6.42 6.40 -5.20
CA SER A 244 6.71 7.61 -5.97
C SER A 244 6.35 8.87 -5.20
N MET A 245 7.19 9.91 -5.33
CA MET A 245 6.99 11.23 -4.75
C MET A 245 7.32 12.31 -5.78
N SER A 246 6.46 13.32 -5.89
CA SER A 246 6.68 14.44 -6.80
C SER A 246 6.18 15.75 -6.21
N TYR A 247 6.95 16.83 -6.38
CA TYR A 247 6.57 18.20 -6.01
C TYR A 247 6.16 18.96 -7.26
N ILE A 248 4.90 19.38 -7.33
CA ILE A 248 4.29 20.02 -8.49
C ILE A 248 3.79 21.42 -8.12
N LEU A 249 4.29 22.43 -8.82
CA LEU A 249 3.87 23.81 -8.61
C LEU A 249 2.36 23.95 -8.83
N ALA A 250 1.66 24.46 -7.82
CA ALA A 250 0.21 24.49 -7.81
C ALA A 250 -0.36 25.86 -7.40
N ALA A 251 -1.58 26.16 -7.86
CA ALA A 251 -2.36 27.31 -7.43
C ALA A 251 -2.99 27.06 -6.05
N ASP A 252 -3.51 28.11 -5.41
CA ASP A 252 -4.30 27.97 -4.20
C ASP A 252 -5.65 27.28 -4.48
N GLU A 253 -6.23 27.52 -5.68
CA GLU A 253 -7.44 26.84 -6.12
C GLU A 253 -7.10 25.44 -6.66
N PRO A 254 -7.88 24.42 -6.33
CA PRO A 254 -7.68 23.06 -6.83
C PRO A 254 -7.74 22.99 -8.36
N THR A 255 -6.84 22.22 -8.96
CA THR A 255 -6.84 21.94 -10.41
C THR A 255 -6.74 20.45 -10.66
N THR A 256 -7.42 19.96 -11.70
CA THR A 256 -7.46 18.53 -12.03
C THR A 256 -6.48 18.21 -13.16
N HIS A 257 -5.71 17.15 -12.99
CA HIS A 257 -4.66 16.73 -13.92
C HIS A 257 -4.68 15.21 -14.12
N SER A 258 -4.24 14.76 -15.30
CA SER A 258 -3.96 13.34 -15.51
C SER A 258 -2.55 13.00 -15.07
N ALA A 259 -2.39 11.82 -14.45
CA ALA A 259 -1.09 11.32 -14.02
C ALA A 259 -0.84 9.91 -14.55
N SER A 260 0.43 9.59 -14.78
CA SER A 260 0.91 8.24 -15.10
C SER A 260 2.13 7.94 -14.27
N PHE A 261 2.16 6.76 -13.68
CA PHE A 261 3.25 6.30 -12.83
C PHE A 261 3.95 5.13 -13.51
N PHE A 262 5.28 5.13 -13.47
CA PHE A 262 6.12 4.12 -14.09
C PHE A 262 7.04 3.53 -13.03
N TYR A 263 7.04 2.22 -12.90
CA TYR A 263 7.87 1.46 -11.97
C TYR A 263 8.81 0.56 -12.75
N LEU A 264 10.09 0.62 -12.42
CA LEU A 264 11.14 -0.09 -13.15
C LEU A 264 11.94 -0.98 -12.20
N ASN A 265 12.28 -2.18 -12.67
CA ASN A 265 13.22 -3.05 -11.97
C ASN A 265 14.65 -2.89 -12.53
N ASP A 266 15.63 -3.52 -11.89
CA ASP A 266 17.06 -3.48 -12.29
C ASP A 266 17.30 -4.09 -13.68
N GLU A 267 16.39 -4.89 -14.21
CA GLU A 267 16.48 -5.49 -15.55
C GLU A 267 15.91 -4.56 -16.63
N GLY A 268 15.40 -3.39 -16.26
CA GLY A 268 14.78 -2.43 -17.16
C GLY A 268 13.34 -2.80 -17.58
N LYS A 269 12.72 -3.81 -16.93
CA LYS A 269 11.31 -4.10 -17.10
C LYS A 269 10.50 -2.99 -16.44
N THR A 270 9.50 -2.49 -17.14
CA THR A 270 8.64 -1.40 -16.67
C THR A 270 7.22 -1.93 -16.47
N VAL A 271 6.63 -1.58 -15.34
CA VAL A 271 5.19 -1.63 -15.10
C VAL A 271 4.70 -0.21 -15.07
N SER A 272 3.70 0.11 -15.87
CA SER A 272 3.08 1.43 -15.89
C SER A 272 1.66 1.33 -15.38
N PHE A 273 1.32 2.30 -14.57
CA PHE A 273 -0.01 2.55 -14.12
C PHE A 273 -0.48 3.88 -14.72
N SER A 274 -1.30 3.81 -15.76
CA SER A 274 -1.81 4.96 -16.50
C SER A 274 -3.24 4.69 -16.95
N ASP A 275 -4.04 4.13 -16.08
CA ASP A 275 -5.42 3.83 -16.40
C ASP A 275 -6.27 5.12 -16.39
N ALA A 276 -7.39 5.06 -17.10
CA ALA A 276 -8.50 6.02 -17.03
C ALA A 276 -8.96 6.38 -15.61
N ARG A 277 -8.49 5.66 -14.62
CA ARG A 277 -8.72 5.89 -13.18
C ARG A 277 -7.82 6.96 -12.57
N THR A 278 -6.72 7.34 -13.24
CA THR A 278 -5.88 8.48 -12.83
C THR A 278 -6.25 9.77 -13.53
N GLU A 279 -7.36 9.80 -14.26
CA GLU A 279 -7.79 10.99 -14.98
C GLU A 279 -8.06 12.21 -14.09
N SER A 280 -7.96 12.08 -12.78
CA SER A 280 -8.42 13.11 -11.86
C SER A 280 -7.60 13.24 -10.58
N ILE A 281 -6.28 13.32 -10.67
CA ILE A 281 -5.54 13.80 -9.51
C ILE A 281 -5.79 15.31 -9.32
N ILE A 282 -6.00 15.72 -8.08
CA ILE A 282 -6.19 17.14 -7.75
C ILE A 282 -4.88 17.69 -7.21
N LEU A 283 -4.45 18.82 -7.80
CA LEU A 283 -3.29 19.58 -7.34
C LEU A 283 -3.75 20.88 -6.71
N GLN A 284 -3.35 21.11 -5.48
CA GLN A 284 -3.59 22.36 -4.76
C GLN A 284 -2.34 22.73 -3.97
N ARG A 285 -2.00 24.02 -3.93
CA ARG A 285 -0.83 24.53 -3.20
C ARG A 285 -0.88 24.12 -1.73
N ASN A 286 0.26 23.66 -1.20
CA ASN A 286 0.42 23.23 0.18
C ASN A 286 -0.49 22.06 0.58
N HIS A 287 -0.89 21.24 -0.41
CA HIS A 287 -1.68 20.03 -0.17
C HIS A 287 -0.93 18.79 -0.67
N ARG A 288 -1.31 17.65 -0.12
CA ARG A 288 -0.80 16.33 -0.50
C ARG A 288 -1.90 15.55 -1.20
N THR A 289 -1.58 14.93 -2.30
CA THR A 289 -2.45 14.00 -3.03
C THR A 289 -1.79 12.64 -3.02
N ASP A 290 -2.41 11.67 -2.37
CA ASP A 290 -1.96 10.29 -2.32
C ASP A 290 -2.77 9.45 -3.30
N VAL A 291 -2.06 8.71 -4.15
CA VAL A 291 -2.62 7.73 -5.09
C VAL A 291 -2.20 6.35 -4.58
N VAL A 292 -3.11 5.66 -3.93
CA VAL A 292 -2.82 4.39 -3.26
C VAL A 292 -3.78 3.30 -3.70
N GLY A 293 -3.32 2.06 -3.66
CA GLY A 293 -4.11 0.91 -4.05
C GLY A 293 -3.25 -0.21 -4.64
N GLN A 294 -3.84 -1.02 -5.50
CA GLN A 294 -3.14 -2.06 -6.23
C GLN A 294 -2.52 -1.49 -7.50
N VAL A 295 -1.46 -0.71 -7.35
CA VAL A 295 -0.88 0.02 -8.49
C VAL A 295 0.13 -0.81 -9.29
N LEU A 296 0.52 -1.98 -8.82
CA LEU A 296 1.49 -2.85 -9.48
C LEU A 296 0.84 -4.04 -10.18
N SER A 297 -0.24 -4.60 -9.65
CA SER A 297 -0.89 -5.80 -10.20
C SER A 297 -2.17 -5.54 -10.99
N ASP A 298 -2.47 -4.31 -11.33
CA ASP A 298 -3.58 -3.88 -12.20
C ASP A 298 -4.91 -4.61 -11.98
N ASN A 299 -5.62 -4.27 -10.91
CA ASN A 299 -6.95 -4.83 -10.66
C ASN A 299 -7.94 -3.92 -9.95
N GLY A 300 -7.97 -2.69 -10.32
CA GLY A 300 -9.26 -2.04 -10.25
C GLY A 300 -9.66 -1.31 -9.00
N SER A 301 -8.94 -1.37 -7.90
CA SER A 301 -9.27 -0.56 -6.73
C SER A 301 -8.19 0.48 -6.46
N LEU A 302 -8.28 1.60 -7.17
CA LEU A 302 -7.56 2.80 -6.80
C LEU A 302 -8.37 3.61 -5.82
N ASN A 303 -7.78 3.88 -4.69
CA ASN A 303 -8.19 4.96 -3.84
C ASN A 303 -7.33 6.18 -4.16
N ILE A 304 -7.87 7.12 -4.93
CA ILE A 304 -7.29 8.44 -5.05
C ILE A 304 -7.84 9.23 -3.87
N ARG A 305 -7.01 9.49 -2.91
CA ARG A 305 -7.38 10.38 -1.83
C ARG A 305 -7.00 11.79 -2.17
N ASP A 306 -7.99 12.48 -2.56
CA ASP A 306 -8.12 13.91 -2.43
C ASP A 306 -8.78 14.21 -1.08
N TYR A 307 -8.42 15.28 -0.43
CA TYR A 307 -8.94 15.80 0.85
C TYR A 307 -10.45 15.77 1.07
N VAL A 308 -11.19 15.12 0.22
CA VAL A 308 -12.63 14.97 0.35
C VAL A 308 -12.91 13.58 0.91
N ASN A 309 -13.25 13.58 2.17
CA ASN A 309 -13.90 12.49 2.85
C ASN A 309 -15.06 11.96 2.00
N THR A 310 -14.82 10.96 1.17
CA THR A 310 -15.90 10.21 0.54
C THR A 310 -16.42 9.28 1.62
N GLY A 311 -17.54 9.67 2.19
CA GLY A 311 -18.16 8.97 3.29
C GLY A 311 -18.18 7.47 3.13
N ASN A 312 -17.84 6.80 4.19
CA ASN A 312 -18.05 5.41 4.46
C ASN A 312 -19.34 4.92 3.81
N GLY A 313 -19.23 3.96 2.89
CA GLY A 313 -20.38 3.16 2.51
C GLY A 313 -20.80 2.37 3.74
N GLY A 314 -21.84 2.83 4.42
CA GLY A 314 -22.35 2.19 5.62
C GLY A 314 -22.66 0.73 5.35
N HIS A 315 -22.16 -0.13 6.20
CA HIS A 315 -22.52 -1.53 6.23
C HIS A 315 -23.99 -1.69 6.65
N PRO A 316 -24.83 -2.33 5.83
CA PRO A 316 -26.11 -2.78 6.30
C PRO A 316 -25.94 -4.07 7.14
N ASP A 317 -26.74 -4.18 8.18
CA ASP A 317 -26.85 -5.33 9.06
C ASP A 317 -27.08 -6.63 8.31
N ALA A 318 -26.08 -7.47 8.20
CA ALA A 318 -26.04 -8.92 7.94
C ALA A 318 -24.76 -9.26 7.16
N PRO A 319 -24.22 -10.49 7.23
CA PRO A 319 -23.06 -10.87 6.44
C PRO A 319 -23.36 -10.65 4.95
N ASN A 320 -22.72 -9.64 4.37
CA ASN A 320 -22.87 -9.32 2.95
C ASN A 320 -21.97 -10.25 2.16
N TYR A 321 -22.55 -11.36 1.67
CA TYR A 321 -21.84 -12.20 0.73
C TYR A 321 -21.67 -11.49 -0.61
N VAL A 322 -20.44 -11.39 -1.07
CA VAL A 322 -20.15 -11.09 -2.45
C VAL A 322 -20.24 -12.39 -3.24
N TYR A 323 -21.30 -12.54 -4.03
CA TYR A 323 -21.57 -13.73 -4.81
C TYR A 323 -20.99 -13.62 -6.22
N TYR A 324 -20.07 -14.51 -6.55
CA TYR A 324 -19.63 -14.75 -7.92
C TYR A 324 -20.37 -15.98 -8.46
N ASN A 325 -21.62 -15.80 -8.88
CA ASN A 325 -22.41 -16.85 -9.50
C ASN A 325 -22.18 -16.85 -11.01
N VAL A 326 -21.50 -17.87 -11.51
CA VAL A 326 -21.19 -17.98 -12.92
C VAL A 326 -22.18 -18.89 -13.65
N SER A 327 -22.57 -18.50 -14.85
CA SER A 327 -23.44 -19.27 -15.76
C SER A 327 -22.67 -19.92 -16.93
N GLU A 328 -21.37 -19.63 -17.04
CA GLU A 328 -20.44 -20.19 -18.02
C GLU A 328 -19.10 -20.44 -17.35
N ASP A 329 -18.23 -21.24 -17.98
CA ASP A 329 -16.87 -21.45 -17.48
C ASP A 329 -16.14 -20.10 -17.40
N THR A 330 -15.67 -19.76 -16.22
CA THR A 330 -15.12 -18.43 -15.92
C THR A 330 -13.70 -18.53 -15.38
N THR A 331 -12.81 -17.70 -15.89
CA THR A 331 -11.45 -17.56 -15.37
C THR A 331 -11.27 -16.19 -14.74
N LEU A 332 -10.87 -16.17 -13.47
CA LEU A 332 -10.45 -15.00 -12.72
C LEU A 332 -8.92 -15.04 -12.65
N SER A 333 -8.23 -14.12 -13.28
CA SER A 333 -6.77 -14.15 -13.35
C SER A 333 -6.15 -12.84 -12.93
N ASN A 334 -4.97 -12.93 -12.31
CA ASN A 334 -4.16 -11.79 -11.86
C ASN A 334 -4.94 -10.81 -10.96
N THR A 335 -5.79 -11.36 -10.09
CA THR A 335 -6.69 -10.57 -9.24
C THR A 335 -6.15 -10.53 -7.81
N VAL A 336 -6.25 -9.37 -7.18
CA VAL A 336 -5.96 -9.20 -5.76
C VAL A 336 -7.23 -8.76 -5.04
N TYR A 337 -7.60 -9.48 -4.01
CA TYR A 337 -8.74 -9.17 -3.16
C TYR A 337 -8.20 -8.65 -1.82
N ASN A 338 -8.36 -7.36 -1.57
CA ASN A 338 -8.18 -6.79 -0.25
C ASN A 338 -9.52 -6.83 0.49
N LEU A 339 -9.55 -7.57 1.58
CA LEU A 339 -10.75 -7.91 2.34
C LEU A 339 -10.63 -7.19 3.69
N ASP A 340 -11.57 -6.32 4.03
CA ASP A 340 -11.52 -5.54 5.26
C ASP A 340 -12.82 -5.60 6.09
N ASP A 341 -13.65 -6.60 5.83
CA ASP A 341 -14.95 -6.75 6.47
C ASP A 341 -15.13 -8.14 7.10
N TYR A 342 -15.10 -8.21 8.41
CA TYR A 342 -15.36 -9.43 9.18
C TYR A 342 -16.79 -9.96 9.06
N ASP A 343 -17.73 -9.12 8.65
CA ASP A 343 -19.14 -9.51 8.49
C ASP A 343 -19.47 -9.87 7.03
N ALA A 344 -18.51 -9.73 6.12
CA ALA A 344 -18.65 -10.10 4.71
C ALA A 344 -18.01 -11.45 4.40
N GLY A 345 -18.70 -12.29 3.64
CA GLY A 345 -18.17 -13.51 3.03
C GLY A 345 -18.00 -13.34 1.52
N MET A 346 -17.11 -14.11 0.92
CA MET A 346 -17.02 -14.26 -0.53
C MET A 346 -17.43 -15.66 -0.92
N GLN A 347 -18.29 -15.77 -1.93
CA GLN A 347 -18.70 -17.08 -2.44
C GLN A 347 -18.49 -17.17 -3.95
N PHE A 348 -17.75 -18.17 -4.38
CA PHE A 348 -17.51 -18.49 -5.78
C PHE A 348 -18.30 -19.76 -6.13
N ALA A 349 -19.41 -19.62 -6.83
CA ALA A 349 -20.30 -20.73 -7.15
C ALA A 349 -20.71 -20.72 -8.62
N SER A 350 -21.10 -21.87 -9.13
CA SER A 350 -21.68 -22.00 -10.45
C SER A 350 -23.16 -22.43 -10.37
N THR A 351 -23.95 -22.04 -11.36
CA THR A 351 -25.39 -22.35 -11.37
C THR A 351 -25.71 -23.81 -11.76
N SER A 352 -24.81 -24.44 -12.52
CA SER A 352 -25.03 -25.80 -13.05
C SER A 352 -23.78 -26.57 -13.41
N GLY A 353 -22.72 -26.47 -12.58
CA GLY A 353 -21.49 -27.26 -12.74
C GLY A 353 -20.44 -26.67 -13.68
N GLN A 354 -20.56 -25.39 -14.00
CA GLN A 354 -19.52 -24.65 -14.71
C GLN A 354 -18.25 -24.59 -13.87
N MET A 355 -17.10 -24.51 -14.55
CA MET A 355 -15.81 -24.40 -13.92
C MET A 355 -15.49 -22.95 -13.56
N ILE A 356 -15.03 -22.71 -12.33
CA ILE A 356 -14.40 -21.46 -11.92
C ILE A 356 -12.91 -21.74 -11.80
N THR A 357 -12.12 -21.04 -12.60
CA THR A 357 -10.67 -21.09 -12.54
C THR A 357 -10.14 -19.79 -11.95
N MET A 358 -9.32 -19.87 -10.91
CA MET A 358 -8.56 -18.74 -10.38
C MET A 358 -7.10 -18.93 -10.72
N GLU A 359 -6.48 -17.92 -11.31
CA GLU A 359 -5.07 -17.94 -11.68
C GLU A 359 -4.34 -16.74 -11.13
N ASN A 360 -3.20 -16.96 -10.47
CA ASN A 360 -2.37 -15.88 -9.93
C ASN A 360 -3.20 -14.88 -9.12
N THR A 361 -4.03 -15.38 -8.21
CA THR A 361 -4.95 -14.59 -7.40
C THR A 361 -4.44 -14.50 -5.97
N TYR A 362 -4.52 -13.31 -5.39
CA TYR A 362 -4.06 -13.04 -4.03
C TYR A 362 -5.22 -12.55 -3.16
N PHE A 363 -5.33 -13.09 -1.94
CA PHE A 363 -6.30 -12.65 -0.93
C PHE A 363 -5.58 -12.25 0.34
N THR A 364 -5.97 -11.13 0.93
CA THR A 364 -5.44 -10.63 2.20
C THR A 364 -6.48 -9.80 2.95
N GLY A 365 -6.21 -9.52 4.23
CA GLY A 365 -7.04 -8.65 5.07
C GLY A 365 -7.99 -9.40 5.97
N ASN A 366 -9.20 -8.87 6.15
CA ASN A 366 -10.19 -9.30 7.13
C ASN A 366 -11.46 -9.76 6.43
N ILE A 367 -11.97 -10.94 6.76
CA ILE A 367 -13.19 -11.48 6.14
C ILE A 367 -13.90 -12.44 7.08
N TRP A 368 -15.18 -12.66 6.86
CA TRP A 368 -15.86 -13.76 7.53
C TRP A 368 -15.35 -15.11 7.02
N VAL A 369 -15.51 -15.42 5.72
CA VAL A 369 -15.01 -16.64 5.09
C VAL A 369 -14.99 -16.49 3.56
N ILE A 370 -14.14 -17.26 2.88
CA ILE A 370 -14.15 -17.46 1.43
C ILE A 370 -14.70 -18.86 1.15
N GLU A 371 -15.81 -18.95 0.41
CA GLU A 371 -16.42 -20.22 0.04
C GLU A 371 -16.20 -20.52 -1.46
N LEU A 372 -15.63 -21.68 -1.74
CA LEU A 372 -15.50 -22.23 -3.09
C LEU A 372 -16.66 -23.21 -3.30
N GLY A 373 -17.74 -22.75 -3.91
CA GLY A 373 -19.00 -23.48 -3.98
C GLY A 373 -20.02 -23.01 -2.94
N GLU A 374 -21.10 -23.72 -2.77
CA GLU A 374 -22.18 -23.41 -1.83
C GLU A 374 -22.59 -24.65 -1.05
N TYR A 375 -22.76 -24.51 0.25
CA TYR A 375 -23.40 -25.55 1.04
C TYR A 375 -24.92 -25.60 0.76
N ARG A 376 -25.40 -26.68 0.14
CA ARG A 376 -26.83 -26.92 0.00
C ARG A 376 -27.25 -28.15 0.78
N LYS A 377 -28.15 -27.97 1.74
CA LYS A 377 -28.72 -29.04 2.52
C LYS A 377 -29.58 -29.93 1.60
N GLY A 378 -29.09 -31.13 1.27
CA GLY A 378 -29.85 -32.18 0.60
C GLY A 378 -29.72 -32.30 -0.92
N GLY A 379 -28.66 -31.77 -1.54
CA GLY A 379 -28.40 -31.97 -2.96
C GLY A 379 -26.97 -31.68 -3.36
N TYR A 380 -26.39 -32.62 -4.10
CA TYR A 380 -25.09 -32.44 -4.74
C TYR A 380 -25.23 -31.36 -5.82
N VAL A 381 -24.51 -30.27 -5.66
CA VAL A 381 -24.22 -29.40 -6.78
C VAL A 381 -22.77 -29.65 -7.16
N ASN A 382 -22.56 -30.08 -8.41
CA ASN A 382 -21.21 -30.29 -8.94
C ASN A 382 -20.54 -28.93 -9.13
N TYR A 383 -20.01 -28.34 -8.04
CA TYR A 383 -19.11 -27.21 -8.15
C TYR A 383 -17.75 -27.70 -8.60
N ASN A 384 -17.16 -27.02 -9.58
CA ASN A 384 -15.85 -27.34 -10.08
C ASN A 384 -14.99 -26.09 -9.98
N ASN A 385 -14.00 -26.11 -9.08
CA ASN A 385 -13.11 -25.01 -8.86
C ASN A 385 -11.66 -25.45 -9.16
N THR A 386 -10.92 -24.62 -9.87
CA THR A 386 -9.50 -24.84 -10.11
C THR A 386 -8.73 -23.58 -9.69
N LEU A 387 -7.79 -23.73 -8.78
CA LEU A 387 -6.97 -22.66 -8.25
C LEU A 387 -5.51 -22.90 -8.67
N ASN A 388 -4.96 -22.00 -9.46
CA ASN A 388 -3.58 -22.06 -9.93
C ASN A 388 -2.78 -20.89 -9.35
N ASN A 389 -1.75 -21.16 -8.57
CA ASN A 389 -0.91 -20.14 -7.94
C ASN A 389 -1.72 -19.10 -7.13
N VAL A 390 -2.74 -19.55 -6.40
CA VAL A 390 -3.54 -18.69 -5.53
C VAL A 390 -2.83 -18.54 -4.19
N VAL A 391 -2.78 -17.32 -3.69
CA VAL A 391 -2.14 -16.98 -2.41
C VAL A 391 -3.17 -16.39 -1.46
N LEU A 392 -3.29 -17.01 -0.31
CA LEU A 392 -3.96 -16.47 0.87
C LEU A 392 -2.91 -16.39 1.97
N LYS A 393 -2.60 -15.20 2.43
CA LYS A 393 -1.55 -15.02 3.42
C LYS A 393 -2.02 -14.02 4.48
N ASP A 394 -1.83 -14.43 5.73
CA ASP A 394 -2.11 -13.62 6.91
C ASP A 394 -3.56 -13.08 6.98
N LEU A 395 -4.53 -13.86 6.47
CA LEU A 395 -5.95 -13.52 6.57
C LEU A 395 -6.42 -13.56 8.02
N SER A 396 -7.23 -12.59 8.41
CA SER A 396 -7.96 -12.60 9.68
C SER A 396 -9.43 -12.92 9.43
N VAL A 397 -9.95 -13.94 10.10
CA VAL A 397 -11.30 -14.47 9.82
C VAL A 397 -12.19 -14.50 11.04
N SER A 398 -13.50 -14.33 10.85
CA SER A 398 -14.49 -14.37 11.93
C SER A 398 -15.45 -15.55 11.84
N ALA A 399 -15.43 -16.34 10.75
CA ALA A 399 -16.23 -17.54 10.64
C ALA A 399 -15.87 -18.58 11.71
N HIS A 400 -16.84 -19.37 12.09
CA HIS A 400 -16.62 -20.49 12.99
C HIS A 400 -17.36 -21.74 12.52
N ILE A 401 -16.74 -22.89 12.78
CA ILE A 401 -17.31 -24.21 12.51
C ILE A 401 -17.07 -25.08 13.72
N ASP A 402 -18.14 -25.76 14.15
CA ASP A 402 -18.04 -26.76 15.21
C ASP A 402 -17.72 -28.12 14.64
N CYS A 403 -16.75 -28.80 15.24
CA CYS A 403 -16.56 -30.22 15.05
C CYS A 403 -16.31 -30.86 16.41
N HIS A 404 -17.37 -31.30 17.06
CA HIS A 404 -17.36 -31.90 18.40
C HIS A 404 -16.79 -30.99 19.49
N GLU A 405 -15.65 -31.30 20.03
CA GLU A 405 -14.96 -30.47 21.03
C GLU A 405 -13.98 -29.49 20.40
N TRP A 406 -13.96 -29.39 19.06
CA TRP A 406 -13.05 -28.56 18.30
C TRP A 406 -13.81 -27.44 17.60
N TYR A 407 -13.31 -26.25 17.74
CA TYR A 407 -13.85 -25.04 17.11
C TYR A 407 -12.86 -24.53 16.08
N PHE A 408 -13.25 -24.47 14.83
CA PHE A 408 -12.39 -24.06 13.72
C PHE A 408 -12.85 -22.75 13.11
N SER A 409 -11.89 -21.91 12.73
CA SER A 409 -12.13 -20.68 11.97
C SER A 409 -11.43 -20.77 10.62
N PRO A 410 -12.10 -21.24 9.56
CA PRO A 410 -11.50 -21.38 8.25
C PRO A 410 -11.48 -20.09 7.46
N ALA A 411 -10.37 -19.80 6.78
CA ALA A 411 -10.27 -18.74 5.80
C ALA A 411 -10.97 -19.13 4.50
N VAL A 412 -10.73 -20.36 4.05
CA VAL A 412 -11.34 -20.91 2.84
C VAL A 412 -12.08 -22.20 3.17
N ILE A 413 -13.29 -22.33 2.62
CA ILE A 413 -14.04 -23.59 2.65
C ILE A 413 -14.28 -24.05 1.20
N ALA A 414 -13.77 -25.22 0.86
CA ALA A 414 -14.03 -25.86 -0.43
C ALA A 414 -15.24 -26.78 -0.36
N TYR A 415 -16.20 -26.56 -1.24
CA TYR A 415 -17.34 -27.40 -1.50
C TYR A 415 -17.30 -27.93 -2.93
N GLY A 416 -17.65 -29.19 -3.16
CA GLY A 416 -17.61 -29.83 -4.49
C GLY A 416 -16.22 -30.25 -4.92
N ASN A 417 -15.97 -30.30 -6.21
CA ASN A 417 -14.68 -30.69 -6.77
C ASN A 417 -13.73 -29.49 -6.82
N THR A 418 -12.64 -29.56 -6.10
CA THR A 418 -11.67 -28.46 -6.03
C THR A 418 -10.25 -28.97 -6.34
N VAL A 419 -9.58 -28.34 -7.29
CA VAL A 419 -8.18 -28.62 -7.63
C VAL A 419 -7.34 -27.39 -7.28
N LEU A 420 -6.31 -27.59 -6.45
CA LEU A 420 -5.39 -26.54 -6.05
C LEU A 420 -3.99 -26.86 -6.58
N ASN A 421 -3.44 -26.01 -7.40
CA ASN A 421 -2.13 -26.18 -8.02
C ASN A 421 -1.16 -25.09 -7.54
N ASN A 422 -0.12 -25.47 -6.82
CA ASN A 422 0.93 -24.57 -6.30
C ASN A 422 0.39 -23.38 -5.51
N CYS A 423 -0.68 -23.55 -4.74
CA CYS A 423 -1.25 -22.49 -3.94
C CYS A 423 -0.46 -22.30 -2.63
N THR A 424 -0.52 -21.10 -2.08
CA THR A 424 0.02 -20.79 -0.74
C THR A 424 -1.12 -20.27 0.13
N MET A 425 -1.42 -21.00 1.20
CA MET A 425 -2.47 -20.64 2.16
C MET A 425 -1.92 -20.77 3.57
N THR A 426 -1.52 -19.65 4.15
CA THR A 426 -0.77 -19.65 5.42
C THR A 426 -1.07 -18.42 6.26
N GLY A 427 -0.88 -18.54 7.57
CA GLY A 427 -0.90 -17.40 8.49
C GLY A 427 -2.29 -16.93 8.86
N THR A 428 -3.34 -17.70 8.60
CA THR A 428 -4.70 -17.36 9.02
C THR A 428 -4.75 -17.15 10.53
N THR A 429 -5.38 -16.06 10.93
CA THR A 429 -5.72 -15.75 12.33
C THR A 429 -7.24 -15.70 12.48
N THR A 430 -7.74 -15.76 13.72
CA THR A 430 -9.17 -15.66 13.97
C THR A 430 -9.47 -14.59 15.01
N VAL A 431 -10.56 -13.85 14.76
CA VAL A 431 -11.17 -12.94 15.74
C VAL A 431 -12.44 -13.52 16.36
N ALA A 432 -12.86 -14.71 15.92
CA ALA A 432 -13.98 -15.40 16.52
C ALA A 432 -13.61 -15.82 17.95
N THR A 433 -14.31 -15.27 18.92
CA THR A 433 -14.16 -15.61 20.35
C THR A 433 -15.44 -16.15 20.95
N THR A 434 -16.57 -15.92 20.30
CA THR A 434 -17.89 -16.28 20.83
C THR A 434 -18.62 -17.17 19.83
N HIS A 435 -19.06 -18.31 20.31
CA HIS A 435 -19.89 -19.26 19.58
C HIS A 435 -21.38 -18.86 19.63
N TYR A 436 -22.22 -19.42 18.75
CA TYR A 436 -23.67 -19.13 18.71
C TYR A 436 -24.41 -19.46 20.02
N ASP A 437 -23.84 -20.28 20.90
CA ASP A 437 -24.38 -20.54 22.26
C ASP A 437 -24.03 -19.42 23.28
N GLY A 438 -23.32 -18.39 22.83
CA GLY A 438 -22.90 -17.25 23.64
C GLY A 438 -21.70 -17.49 24.53
N LYS A 439 -21.00 -18.63 24.38
CA LYS A 439 -19.79 -18.93 25.13
C LYS A 439 -18.54 -18.63 24.32
N GLU A 440 -17.47 -18.30 25.02
CA GLU A 440 -16.16 -18.13 24.43
C GLU A 440 -15.43 -19.47 24.31
N TYR A 441 -14.77 -19.69 23.19
CA TYR A 441 -13.97 -20.86 22.89
C TYR A 441 -12.66 -20.47 22.21
N ASP A 442 -11.65 -21.32 22.32
CA ASP A 442 -10.39 -21.18 21.61
C ASP A 442 -10.58 -21.75 20.19
N PHE A 443 -10.82 -20.87 19.22
CA PHE A 443 -10.97 -21.26 17.84
C PHE A 443 -9.60 -21.54 17.19
N ILE A 444 -9.53 -22.63 16.43
CA ILE A 444 -8.35 -23.04 15.68
C ILE A 444 -8.42 -22.37 14.29
N PRO A 445 -7.50 -21.45 13.95
CA PRO A 445 -7.45 -20.90 12.62
C PRO A 445 -7.07 -21.96 11.59
N VAL A 446 -7.77 -21.98 10.47
CA VAL A 446 -7.59 -22.93 9.37
C VAL A 446 -7.44 -22.18 8.06
N ASP A 447 -6.40 -22.48 7.31
CA ASP A 447 -6.16 -21.85 6.01
C ASP A 447 -7.06 -22.43 4.93
N LEU A 448 -7.26 -23.76 4.94
CA LEU A 448 -8.12 -24.48 3.99
C LEU A 448 -8.98 -25.53 4.68
N GLY A 449 -10.28 -25.38 4.62
CA GLY A 449 -11.27 -26.38 5.00
C GLY A 449 -11.85 -27.09 3.78
N VAL A 450 -11.87 -28.41 3.77
CA VAL A 450 -12.58 -29.23 2.75
C VAL A 450 -13.75 -29.93 3.43
N ARG A 451 -14.96 -29.72 2.93
CA ARG A 451 -16.17 -30.06 3.68
C ARG A 451 -17.29 -30.62 2.81
N ASN A 452 -18.14 -31.45 3.44
CA ASN A 452 -19.46 -31.88 2.92
C ASN A 452 -19.41 -32.52 1.53
N GLU A 453 -18.95 -33.76 1.48
CA GLU A 453 -18.96 -34.57 0.24
C GLU A 453 -18.13 -33.92 -0.88
N SER A 454 -17.06 -33.22 -0.51
CA SER A 454 -16.20 -32.50 -1.43
C SER A 454 -14.95 -33.28 -1.73
N ASP A 455 -14.54 -33.25 -2.99
CA ASP A 455 -13.29 -33.83 -3.48
C ASP A 455 -12.26 -32.72 -3.69
N ALA A 456 -11.16 -32.79 -2.96
CA ALA A 456 -10.06 -31.84 -3.13
C ALA A 456 -8.78 -32.55 -3.57
N VAL A 457 -8.18 -32.07 -4.64
CA VAL A 457 -6.86 -32.49 -5.12
C VAL A 457 -5.90 -31.33 -4.97
N VAL A 458 -4.88 -31.51 -4.13
CA VAL A 458 -3.88 -30.49 -3.83
C VAL A 458 -2.55 -30.91 -4.45
N ASN A 459 -2.08 -30.16 -5.44
CA ASN A 459 -0.89 -30.42 -6.21
C ASN A 459 0.16 -29.33 -5.91
N GLY A 460 1.15 -29.64 -5.11
CA GLY A 460 2.18 -28.67 -4.71
C GLY A 460 1.66 -27.58 -3.78
N GLY A 461 2.51 -26.59 -3.53
CA GLY A 461 2.17 -25.45 -2.68
C GLY A 461 2.45 -25.65 -1.20
N THR A 462 2.10 -24.62 -0.41
CA THR A 462 2.36 -24.57 1.03
C THR A 462 1.11 -24.15 1.79
N TYR A 463 0.78 -24.89 2.83
CA TYR A 463 -0.42 -24.66 3.65
C TYR A 463 -0.03 -24.69 5.14
N GLY A 464 -0.52 -23.75 5.91
CA GLY A 464 -0.31 -23.75 7.36
C GLY A 464 -1.18 -24.80 8.04
N THR A 465 -2.49 -24.63 8.02
CA THR A 465 -3.46 -25.56 8.61
C THR A 465 -4.51 -25.97 7.59
N VAL A 466 -4.66 -27.26 7.39
CA VAL A 466 -5.69 -27.85 6.52
C VAL A 466 -6.64 -28.68 7.39
N PHE A 467 -7.94 -28.59 7.11
CA PHE A 467 -8.97 -29.34 7.78
C PHE A 467 -9.87 -30.10 6.78
N ALA A 468 -9.86 -31.39 6.83
CA ALA A 468 -10.71 -32.26 6.03
C ALA A 468 -11.82 -32.87 6.91
N TRP A 469 -13.07 -32.55 6.59
CA TRP A 469 -14.20 -32.85 7.46
C TRP A 469 -15.40 -33.40 6.69
N THR A 470 -16.20 -34.21 7.35
CA THR A 470 -17.46 -34.78 6.92
C THR A 470 -17.52 -35.13 5.41
N HIS A 471 -17.26 -36.37 5.07
CA HIS A 471 -17.30 -36.91 3.71
C HIS A 471 -16.30 -36.29 2.72
N ALA A 472 -15.30 -35.54 3.23
CA ALA A 472 -14.29 -34.97 2.35
C ALA A 472 -13.35 -36.07 1.83
N VAL A 473 -13.08 -36.05 0.54
CA VAL A 473 -12.03 -36.85 -0.09
C VAL A 473 -10.89 -35.93 -0.48
N VAL A 474 -9.74 -36.08 0.16
CA VAL A 474 -8.58 -35.20 -0.05
C VAL A 474 -7.38 -35.99 -0.54
N THR A 475 -6.84 -35.58 -1.67
CA THR A 475 -5.60 -36.12 -2.24
C THR A 475 -4.52 -35.06 -2.25
N LEU A 476 -3.42 -35.34 -1.58
CA LEU A 476 -2.26 -34.45 -1.42
C LEU A 476 -1.08 -34.96 -2.25
N ASN A 477 -0.58 -34.14 -3.16
CA ASN A 477 0.52 -34.45 -4.06
C ASN A 477 1.62 -33.42 -3.94
N ASN A 478 2.82 -33.82 -3.52
CA ASN A 478 4.02 -32.96 -3.47
C ASN A 478 3.76 -31.60 -2.74
N THR A 479 3.07 -31.65 -1.62
CA THR A 479 2.54 -30.49 -0.87
C THR A 479 3.22 -30.36 0.47
N SER A 480 3.40 -29.16 0.98
CA SER A 480 3.91 -28.87 2.33
C SER A 480 2.76 -28.37 3.22
N ILE A 481 2.52 -29.01 4.35
CA ILE A 481 1.44 -28.67 5.29
C ILE A 481 2.01 -28.62 6.72
N GLY A 482 1.72 -27.55 7.46
CA GLY A 482 2.06 -27.47 8.87
C GLY A 482 1.23 -28.44 9.72
N THR A 483 -0.09 -28.25 9.76
CA THR A 483 -0.99 -29.14 10.51
C THR A 483 -2.18 -29.59 9.65
N LEU A 484 -2.42 -30.88 9.59
CA LEU A 484 -3.57 -31.47 8.94
C LEU A 484 -4.52 -32.06 9.99
N TYR A 485 -5.73 -31.52 10.07
CA TYR A 485 -6.81 -32.10 10.85
C TYR A 485 -7.71 -32.91 9.92
N CYS A 486 -8.09 -34.10 10.33
CA CYS A 486 -9.04 -34.95 9.61
C CYS A 486 -10.04 -35.59 10.58
N GLY A 487 -11.30 -35.66 10.16
CA GLY A 487 -12.36 -36.20 11.00
C GLY A 487 -13.70 -36.22 10.30
N THR A 488 -14.68 -36.83 10.94
CA THR A 488 -16.07 -36.83 10.46
C THR A 488 -17.03 -36.78 11.64
N CYS A 489 -18.19 -36.19 11.47
CA CYS A 489 -19.27 -36.19 12.46
C CYS A 489 -20.51 -36.98 12.01
N ASP A 490 -20.40 -37.71 10.93
CA ASP A 490 -21.54 -38.49 10.38
C ASP A 490 -21.25 -39.99 10.39
N SER A 491 -22.25 -40.77 10.75
CA SER A 491 -22.16 -42.22 10.89
C SER A 491 -22.16 -42.99 9.58
N THR A 492 -22.44 -42.35 8.47
CA THR A 492 -22.67 -43.05 7.20
C THR A 492 -21.60 -42.88 6.18
N ASN A 493 -20.75 -41.85 6.30
CA ASN A 493 -19.73 -41.51 5.31
C ASN A 493 -18.44 -41.08 5.97
N HIS A 494 -17.34 -41.41 5.34
CA HIS A 494 -16.00 -41.28 5.88
C HIS A 494 -15.24 -40.15 5.21
N SER A 495 -14.43 -39.37 5.94
CA SER A 495 -13.39 -38.58 5.31
C SER A 495 -12.27 -39.50 4.82
N GLN A 496 -11.79 -39.25 3.61
CA GLN A 496 -10.71 -40.02 3.00
C GLN A 496 -9.52 -39.12 2.70
N MET A 497 -8.36 -39.54 3.17
CA MET A 497 -7.12 -38.83 2.96
C MET A 497 -6.13 -39.71 2.23
N THR A 498 -5.61 -39.24 1.10
CA THR A 498 -4.49 -39.88 0.39
C THR A 498 -3.31 -38.93 0.35
N ILE A 499 -2.23 -39.29 1.00
CA ILE A 499 -1.00 -38.52 1.12
C ILE A 499 0.05 -39.18 0.23
N ASN A 500 0.31 -38.58 -0.92
CA ASN A 500 1.20 -39.14 -1.95
C ASN A 500 2.65 -38.72 -1.77
N ALA A 501 3.53 -39.36 -2.53
CA ALA A 501 4.97 -39.10 -2.56
C ALA A 501 5.31 -37.58 -2.70
N GLY A 502 6.39 -37.15 -2.05
CA GLY A 502 6.82 -35.76 -2.04
C GLY A 502 6.02 -34.83 -1.11
N THR A 503 4.92 -35.29 -0.52
CA THR A 503 4.16 -34.52 0.43
C THR A 503 4.83 -34.55 1.81
N THR A 504 4.96 -33.40 2.45
CA THR A 504 5.50 -33.24 3.79
C THR A 504 4.46 -32.59 4.69
N ILE A 505 4.17 -33.20 5.83
CA ILE A 505 3.24 -32.67 6.83
C ILE A 505 3.92 -32.72 8.20
N ASP A 506 4.00 -31.59 8.90
CA ASP A 506 4.65 -31.55 10.21
C ASP A 506 3.83 -32.31 11.26
N LYS A 507 2.50 -32.14 11.22
CA LYS A 507 1.62 -32.80 12.18
C LYS A 507 0.28 -33.20 11.53
N VAL A 508 -0.13 -34.44 11.74
CA VAL A 508 -1.46 -34.95 11.41
C VAL A 508 -2.23 -35.23 12.69
N ILE A 509 -3.46 -34.75 12.80
CA ILE A 509 -4.36 -34.98 13.92
C ILE A 509 -5.65 -35.55 13.38
N CYS A 510 -5.91 -36.81 13.73
CA CYS A 510 -7.20 -37.44 13.47
C CYS A 510 -8.12 -37.14 14.65
N CYS A 511 -9.15 -36.32 14.39
CA CYS A 511 -10.14 -35.94 15.39
C CYS A 511 -11.04 -37.11 15.74
N GLU A 512 -11.39 -37.22 17.00
CA GLU A 512 -12.33 -38.24 17.46
C GLU A 512 -13.75 -37.95 16.93
N PRO A 513 -14.41 -38.93 16.37
CA PRO A 513 -15.79 -38.82 15.99
C PRO A 513 -16.73 -39.09 17.17
N ARG A 514 -16.92 -38.18 18.09
CA ARG A 514 -18.00 -38.24 19.06
C ARG A 514 -19.16 -37.39 18.59
N CYS A 515 -20.03 -37.98 17.75
CA CYS A 515 -21.29 -37.33 17.45
C CYS A 515 -22.26 -37.46 18.65
N PRO A 516 -22.85 -36.38 19.14
CA PRO A 516 -23.79 -36.42 20.25
C PRO A 516 -25.09 -37.22 19.91
N TYR A 517 -25.29 -37.63 18.66
CA TYR A 517 -26.45 -38.34 18.18
C TYR A 517 -26.33 -39.89 18.18
N GLY A 518 -25.28 -40.45 18.75
CA GLY A 518 -25.40 -41.77 19.36
C GLY A 518 -25.05 -43.01 18.55
N ASN A 519 -24.32 -42.98 17.44
CA ASN A 519 -23.82 -44.18 16.75
C ASN A 519 -22.31 -44.21 16.64
N LYS A 520 -21.70 -45.35 16.94
CA LYS A 520 -20.27 -45.57 17.13
C LYS A 520 -19.47 -45.98 15.90
N GLU A 521 -19.95 -45.75 14.70
CA GLU A 521 -19.31 -46.24 13.47
C GLU A 521 -18.76 -45.08 12.64
N TYR A 522 -17.75 -44.42 13.16
CA TYR A 522 -17.14 -43.26 12.50
C TYR A 522 -15.71 -43.55 12.13
N SER A 523 -15.30 -43.20 10.92
CA SER A 523 -13.98 -43.56 10.52
C SER A 523 -13.35 -42.56 9.55
N THR A 524 -12.17 -42.14 9.89
CA THR A 524 -11.24 -41.53 8.95
C THR A 524 -10.50 -42.63 8.22
N ARG A 525 -10.48 -42.57 6.89
CA ARG A 525 -9.64 -43.41 6.03
C ARG A 525 -8.42 -42.65 5.60
N MET A 526 -7.23 -43.13 5.99
CA MET A 526 -5.98 -42.47 5.67
C MET A 526 -5.00 -43.43 5.00
N ILE A 527 -4.46 -43.01 3.85
CA ILE A 527 -3.40 -43.71 3.14
C ILE A 527 -2.19 -42.80 3.06
N ILE A 528 -1.07 -43.23 3.64
CA ILE A 528 0.23 -42.55 3.56
C ILE A 528 1.10 -43.36 2.62
N ARG A 529 1.33 -42.83 1.43
CA ARG A 529 2.07 -43.50 0.37
C ARG A 529 3.56 -43.42 0.60
N LYS A 530 4.28 -44.34 -0.06
CA LYS A 530 5.72 -44.32 -0.11
C LYS A 530 6.28 -42.92 -0.47
N ASP A 531 7.40 -42.55 0.15
CA ASP A 531 8.09 -41.26 -0.02
C ASP A 531 7.29 -40.00 0.45
N ALA A 532 6.18 -40.18 1.18
CA ALA A 532 5.53 -39.13 1.96
C ALA A 532 6.23 -39.00 3.32
N LYS A 533 6.21 -37.78 3.90
CA LYS A 533 6.86 -37.48 5.19
C LYS A 533 5.86 -36.84 6.15
N ILE A 534 5.69 -37.48 7.29
CA ILE A 534 4.82 -37.01 8.38
C ILE A 534 5.68 -36.83 9.63
N GLY A 535 5.78 -35.62 10.16
CA GLY A 535 6.55 -35.31 11.36
C GLY A 535 5.99 -35.98 12.61
N SER A 536 4.66 -35.98 12.78
CA SER A 536 3.95 -36.71 13.84
C SER A 536 2.53 -37.05 13.45
N LEU A 537 2.02 -38.19 13.91
CA LEU A 537 0.65 -38.64 13.71
C LEU A 537 -0.05 -38.82 15.07
N GLN A 538 -1.05 -38.03 15.32
CA GLN A 538 -1.87 -38.10 16.52
C GLN A 538 -3.26 -38.65 16.21
N LEU A 539 -3.61 -39.76 16.79
CA LEU A 539 -4.96 -40.34 16.77
C LEU A 539 -5.62 -40.04 18.11
N VAL A 540 -6.83 -39.48 18.06
CA VAL A 540 -7.58 -39.16 19.29
C VAL A 540 -8.27 -40.41 19.84
N SER A 541 -8.57 -41.39 19.00
CA SER A 541 -9.08 -42.71 19.45
C SER A 541 -8.63 -43.83 18.51
N THR A 542 -8.81 -45.08 18.97
CA THR A 542 -8.57 -46.28 18.16
C THR A 542 -9.64 -46.57 17.12
N ASP A 543 -10.70 -45.77 17.04
CA ASP A 543 -11.82 -45.96 16.11
C ASP A 543 -11.53 -45.43 14.70
N VAL A 544 -10.26 -45.35 14.30
CA VAL A 544 -9.88 -45.10 12.90
C VAL A 544 -10.18 -46.31 12.07
N GLU A 545 -11.12 -46.23 11.13
CA GLU A 545 -11.56 -47.39 10.32
C GLU A 545 -10.44 -47.95 9.47
N PHE A 546 -9.59 -47.08 8.93
CA PHE A 546 -8.54 -47.50 8.03
C PHE A 546 -7.31 -46.55 8.08
N LEU A 547 -6.18 -47.12 8.44
CA LEU A 547 -4.87 -46.46 8.35
C LEU A 547 -3.90 -47.38 7.60
N LEU A 548 -3.44 -46.96 6.43
CA LEU A 548 -2.38 -47.62 5.69
C LEU A 548 -1.15 -46.72 5.63
N ILE A 549 -0.03 -47.21 6.15
CA ILE A 549 1.29 -46.60 5.97
C ILE A 549 2.08 -47.55 5.08
N GLU A 550 2.40 -47.11 3.86
CA GLU A 550 3.18 -47.91 2.91
C GLU A 550 4.66 -47.99 3.31
N GLU A 551 5.30 -49.09 2.92
CA GLU A 551 6.74 -49.24 3.11
C GLU A 551 7.52 -48.18 2.35
N GLY A 552 8.38 -47.43 3.05
CA GLY A 552 9.14 -46.31 2.52
C GLY A 552 8.48 -44.94 2.75
N ALA A 553 7.34 -44.86 3.40
CA ALA A 553 6.84 -43.63 3.99
C ALA A 553 7.60 -43.32 5.30
N GLU A 554 7.93 -42.06 5.52
CA GLU A 554 8.60 -41.60 6.73
C GLU A 554 7.52 -41.01 7.68
N VAL A 555 7.20 -41.71 8.74
CA VAL A 555 6.23 -41.26 9.76
C VAL A 555 6.94 -41.21 11.11
N GLY A 556 6.91 -40.01 11.74
CA GLY A 556 7.45 -39.77 13.07
C GLY A 556 6.60 -40.45 14.18
N PRO A 557 6.67 -39.98 15.42
CA PRO A 557 5.94 -40.59 16.53
C PRO A 557 4.44 -40.72 16.23
N ILE A 558 3.87 -41.89 16.43
CA ILE A 558 2.44 -42.16 16.32
C ILE A 558 1.90 -42.25 17.75
N THR A 559 0.97 -41.38 18.08
CA THR A 559 0.32 -41.40 19.42
C THR A 559 -1.17 -41.69 19.27
N CYS A 560 -1.72 -42.49 20.15
CA CYS A 560 -3.14 -42.75 20.26
C CYS A 560 -3.58 -42.64 21.71
N GLU A 561 -4.57 -41.83 22.03
CA GLU A 561 -5.00 -41.57 23.43
C GLU A 561 -3.83 -41.17 24.36
N GLY A 562 -2.84 -40.46 23.80
CA GLY A 562 -1.64 -40.02 24.54
C GLY A 562 -0.56 -41.12 24.77
N VAL A 563 -0.76 -42.32 24.22
CA VAL A 563 0.22 -43.43 24.26
C VAL A 563 0.92 -43.52 22.91
N GLU A 564 2.24 -43.65 22.92
CA GLU A 564 3.05 -43.82 21.71
C GLU A 564 3.07 -45.28 21.26
N TYR A 565 2.92 -45.51 19.97
CA TYR A 565 2.90 -46.80 19.30
C TYR A 565 3.85 -46.84 18.12
N THR A 566 4.44 -48.00 17.85
CA THR A 566 4.89 -48.30 16.49
C THR A 566 3.67 -48.59 15.58
N TYR A 567 3.82 -48.43 14.27
CA TYR A 567 2.72 -48.73 13.33
C TYR A 567 2.23 -50.18 13.49
N LYS A 568 3.14 -51.11 13.76
CA LYS A 568 2.77 -52.52 13.98
C LYS A 568 1.93 -52.70 15.23
N GLU A 569 2.36 -52.13 16.37
CA GLU A 569 1.61 -52.20 17.62
C GLU A 569 0.25 -51.53 17.53
N LEU A 570 0.17 -50.40 16.84
CA LEU A 570 -1.09 -49.71 16.60
C LEU A 570 -2.07 -50.58 15.80
N ARG A 571 -1.59 -51.21 14.72
CA ARG A 571 -2.41 -52.12 13.93
C ARG A 571 -2.95 -53.30 14.71
N GLU A 572 -2.12 -53.87 15.56
CA GLU A 572 -2.51 -54.97 16.47
C GLU A 572 -3.57 -54.49 17.48
N ALA A 573 -3.38 -53.28 18.05
CA ALA A 573 -4.32 -52.68 18.99
C ALA A 573 -5.68 -52.35 18.34
N MET A 574 -5.66 -51.91 17.10
CA MET A 574 -6.88 -51.60 16.32
C MET A 574 -7.58 -52.81 15.70
N GLY A 575 -7.01 -54.02 15.88
CA GLY A 575 -7.58 -55.24 15.28
C GLY A 575 -7.55 -55.27 13.74
N LEU A 576 -6.75 -54.45 13.11
CA LEU A 576 -6.63 -54.37 11.65
C LEU A 576 -5.75 -55.50 11.14
N SER A 577 -6.36 -56.59 10.70
CA SER A 577 -5.64 -57.81 10.32
C SER A 577 -5.09 -57.82 8.89
N TYR A 578 -5.58 -56.95 7.99
CA TYR A 578 -5.10 -56.87 6.58
C TYR A 578 -5.22 -55.49 5.98
N PRO A 579 -4.30 -55.09 5.08
CA PRO A 579 -4.54 -53.93 4.24
C PRO A 579 -5.68 -54.25 3.28
N VAL A 580 -6.77 -53.53 3.34
CA VAL A 580 -7.80 -53.57 2.30
C VAL A 580 -7.18 -52.88 1.09
N VAL A 581 -6.90 -53.64 0.02
CA VAL A 581 -6.49 -53.08 -1.26
C VAL A 581 -7.76 -52.47 -1.85
N PHE A 582 -7.83 -51.16 -1.96
CA PHE A 582 -8.85 -50.53 -2.79
C PHE A 582 -8.50 -50.83 -4.25
N ASN A 583 -9.36 -51.50 -4.95
CA ASN A 583 -9.31 -51.48 -6.39
C ASN A 583 -9.80 -50.12 -6.85
N ASP A 584 -9.04 -49.48 -7.70
CA ASP A 584 -9.26 -48.17 -8.31
C ASP A 584 -10.66 -48.06 -8.95
#